data_2db0fbd21f0425a2592a40dbf7882490
#
_entry.id   2db0fbd21f0425a2592a40dbf7882490
#
_cell.length_a   1.000
_cell.length_b   1.000
_cell.length_c   1.000
_cell.angle_alpha   90.00
_cell.angle_beta   90.00
_cell.angle_gamma   90.00
#
_symmetry.space_group_name_H-M   'P 1'
#
loop_
_entity.id
_entity.type
_entity.pdbx_description
1 polymer ?
#
loop_
_entity_poly.entity_id
_entity_poly.type
_entity_poly.pdbx_seq_one_letter_code
_entity_poly.pdbx_strand_id
1 'polypeptide(L)'
;VCSSDLGDSTRGITATAYQYLDNSLYFQAGRGFTPNNQVTPDLAAPGVDLLIPLPGGAFGKASGSSLSSAVVAGAAALVQEWAIVRGNIPYASGNTVKFYLQKGAVREEQMEYPNPGWGYGRLDLYRTFEIIN
;
A
#
# COMPACT_ATOMS: atom_id res chain seq x y z
N VAL A 1 17.14 -5.78 7.85
CA VAL A 1 15.79 -5.67 8.42
C VAL A 1 15.56 -4.23 8.83
N CYS A 2 14.90 -3.44 7.98
CA CYS A 2 14.39 -2.15 8.42
C CYS A 2 12.96 -2.37 8.95
N SER A 3 12.85 -2.88 10.16
CA SER A 3 11.63 -2.70 10.93
C SER A 3 11.72 -1.32 11.56
N SER A 4 11.05 -0.33 10.99
CA SER A 4 10.78 0.88 11.74
C SER A 4 9.67 0.56 12.74
N ASP A 5 9.80 0.97 13.99
CA ASP A 5 8.77 0.79 15.03
C ASP A 5 7.39 1.31 14.58
N LEU A 6 7.37 2.25 13.63
CA LEU A 6 6.15 2.76 13.01
C LEU A 6 5.44 1.71 12.14
N GLY A 7 6.19 0.82 11.48
CA GLY A 7 5.64 -0.27 10.67
C GLY A 7 4.99 -1.37 11.50
N ASP A 8 5.31 -1.46 12.78
CA ASP A 8 4.75 -2.45 13.71
C ASP A 8 3.38 -2.01 14.29
N SER A 9 2.89 -0.82 13.92
CA SER A 9 1.60 -0.34 14.37
C SER A 9 0.44 -1.11 13.72
N THR A 10 -0.44 -1.67 14.53
CA THR A 10 -1.67 -2.33 14.06
C THR A 10 -2.70 -1.37 13.47
N ARG A 11 -2.56 -0.08 13.75
CA ARG A 11 -3.49 0.99 13.31
C ARG A 11 -3.06 1.67 12.02
N GLY A 12 -1.79 1.52 11.64
CA GLY A 12 -1.26 2.04 10.37
C GLY A 12 -1.52 1.10 9.20
N ILE A 13 -1.28 1.60 8.00
CA ILE A 13 -1.19 0.80 6.77
C ILE A 13 0.28 0.78 6.37
N THR A 14 0.87 -0.40 6.31
CA THR A 14 2.26 -0.58 5.89
C THR A 14 2.33 -0.97 4.42
N ALA A 15 3.24 -0.35 3.69
CA ALA A 15 3.42 -0.59 2.27
C ALA A 15 4.85 -1.08 1.96
N THR A 16 4.94 -2.01 1.02
CA THR A 16 6.20 -2.39 0.38
C THR A 16 6.24 -1.90 -1.06
N ALA A 17 7.44 -1.82 -1.63
CA ALA A 17 7.64 -1.33 -2.98
C ALA A 17 7.75 -2.47 -3.99
N TYR A 18 7.12 -2.27 -5.16
CA TYR A 18 7.32 -3.12 -6.32
C TYR A 18 7.50 -2.29 -7.59
N GLN A 19 8.12 -2.90 -8.60
CA GLN A 19 8.25 -2.32 -9.94
C GLN A 19 6.96 -2.61 -10.73
N TYR A 20 6.26 -1.57 -11.13
CA TYR A 20 4.95 -1.69 -11.78
C TYR A 20 5.02 -2.14 -13.26
N LEU A 21 6.20 -2.09 -13.87
CA LEU A 21 6.38 -2.51 -15.27
C LEU A 21 6.49 -4.03 -15.42
N ASP A 22 7.16 -4.70 -14.49
CA ASP A 22 7.42 -6.15 -14.53
C ASP A 22 6.85 -6.91 -13.34
N ASN A 23 6.19 -6.20 -12.41
CA ASN A 23 5.61 -6.74 -11.17
C ASN A 23 6.63 -7.44 -10.26
N SER A 24 7.88 -7.03 -10.28
CA SER A 24 8.91 -7.55 -9.37
C SER A 24 8.96 -6.76 -8.06
N LEU A 25 9.20 -7.45 -6.95
CA LEU A 25 9.43 -6.79 -5.66
C LEU A 25 10.74 -6.01 -5.68
N TYR A 26 10.73 -4.82 -5.06
CA TYR A 26 11.94 -4.05 -4.89
C TYR A 26 12.91 -4.77 -3.95
N PHE A 27 14.13 -5.00 -4.41
CA PHE A 27 15.10 -5.85 -3.69
C PHE A 27 15.54 -5.29 -2.33
N GLN A 28 15.45 -3.97 -2.14
CA GLN A 28 15.76 -3.30 -0.86
C GLN A 28 14.53 -3.10 0.04
N ALA A 29 13.34 -3.52 -0.40
CA ALA A 29 12.15 -3.43 0.43
C ALA A 29 12.23 -4.41 1.60
N GLY A 30 11.79 -3.97 2.77
CA GLY A 30 11.64 -4.83 3.93
C GLY A 30 10.64 -5.95 3.63
N ARG A 31 10.91 -7.12 4.16
CA ARG A 31 10.06 -8.30 4.02
C ARG A 31 9.76 -8.90 5.36
N GLY A 32 8.68 -9.61 5.38
CA GLY A 32 8.37 -10.51 6.46
C GLY A 32 7.28 -10.01 7.35
N PHE A 33 6.83 -10.95 8.15
CA PHE A 33 5.99 -10.63 9.29
C PHE A 33 6.85 -10.14 10.43
N THR A 34 6.26 -9.35 11.33
CA THR A 34 6.96 -8.91 12.53
C THR A 34 7.30 -10.11 13.43
N PRO A 35 8.27 -9.97 14.37
CA PRO A 35 8.54 -11.01 15.35
C PRO A 35 7.31 -11.47 16.16
N ASN A 36 6.31 -10.60 16.28
CA ASN A 36 5.04 -10.88 16.96
C ASN A 36 3.97 -11.47 16.03
N ASN A 37 4.35 -11.99 14.86
CA ASN A 37 3.45 -12.56 13.84
C ASN A 37 2.36 -11.60 13.33
N GLN A 38 2.58 -10.29 13.41
CA GLN A 38 1.71 -9.33 12.73
C GLN A 38 1.96 -9.38 11.23
N VAL A 39 0.89 -9.34 10.46
CA VAL A 39 0.98 -9.32 8.99
C VAL A 39 1.48 -7.95 8.54
N THR A 40 2.72 -7.91 8.07
CA THR A 40 3.34 -6.76 7.42
C THR A 40 4.20 -7.25 6.25
N PRO A 41 4.26 -6.51 5.14
CA PRO A 41 3.47 -5.32 4.82
C PRO A 41 1.97 -5.63 4.66
N ASP A 42 1.13 -4.60 4.71
CA ASP A 42 -0.30 -4.76 4.40
C ASP A 42 -0.54 -4.86 2.89
N LEU A 43 0.17 -4.04 2.13
CA LEU A 43 0.02 -3.92 0.67
C LEU A 43 1.35 -3.70 -0.01
N ALA A 44 1.43 -4.12 -1.27
CA ALA A 44 2.47 -3.68 -2.18
C ALA A 44 1.95 -2.55 -3.08
N ALA A 45 2.74 -1.50 -3.25
CA ALA A 45 2.41 -0.38 -4.11
C ALA A 45 3.61 0.01 -4.98
N PRO A 46 3.42 0.68 -6.13
CA PRO A 46 4.51 1.14 -6.95
C PRO A 46 5.51 1.97 -6.15
N GLY A 47 6.78 1.68 -6.29
CA GLY A 47 7.83 2.36 -5.53
C GLY A 47 9.20 2.27 -6.18
N VAL A 48 9.28 1.88 -7.46
CA VAL A 48 10.55 1.75 -8.20
C VAL A 48 10.48 2.61 -9.45
N ASP A 49 11.50 3.43 -9.65
CA ASP A 49 11.63 4.33 -10.81
C ASP A 49 10.43 5.27 -11.01
N LEU A 50 9.82 5.70 -9.92
CA LEU A 50 8.72 6.66 -9.98
C LEU A 50 9.22 8.07 -10.31
N LEU A 51 8.50 8.76 -11.18
CA LEU A 51 8.75 10.15 -11.48
C LEU A 51 8.22 11.01 -10.31
N ILE A 52 9.11 11.69 -9.63
CA ILE A 52 8.79 12.53 -8.47
C ILE A 52 9.23 13.98 -8.69
N PRO A 53 8.59 14.95 -8.04
CA PRO A 53 9.08 16.32 -8.01
C PRO A 53 10.37 16.41 -7.21
N LEU A 54 11.31 17.21 -7.72
CA LEU A 54 12.59 17.51 -7.09
C LEU A 54 12.66 18.99 -6.70
N PRO A 55 13.58 19.36 -5.79
CA PRO A 55 13.86 20.75 -5.50
C PRO A 55 14.16 21.57 -6.75
N GLY A 56 13.69 22.82 -6.81
CA GLY A 56 13.91 23.70 -7.94
C GLY A 56 12.92 23.53 -9.09
N GLY A 57 11.82 22.80 -8.91
CA GLY A 57 10.77 22.62 -9.91
C GLY A 57 11.09 21.59 -10.99
N ALA A 58 12.13 20.80 -10.81
CA ALA A 58 12.49 19.69 -11.68
C ALA A 58 11.73 18.40 -11.31
N PHE A 59 11.79 17.40 -12.20
CA PHE A 59 11.30 16.04 -11.94
C PHE A 59 12.44 15.04 -12.15
N GLY A 60 12.41 13.97 -11.40
CA GLY A 60 13.39 12.89 -11.51
C GLY A 60 12.84 11.55 -11.04
N LYS A 61 13.56 10.48 -11.32
CA LYS A 61 13.19 9.14 -10.88
C LYS A 61 13.76 8.83 -9.51
N ALA A 62 12.95 8.19 -8.68
CA ALA A 62 13.37 7.67 -7.39
C ALA A 62 12.71 6.33 -7.08
N SER A 63 13.32 5.59 -6.16
CA SER A 63 12.84 4.28 -5.73
C SER A 63 12.89 4.18 -4.20
N GLY A 64 11.93 3.47 -3.64
CA GLY A 64 11.87 3.19 -2.20
C GLY A 64 10.45 2.92 -1.70
N SER A 65 10.36 2.22 -0.58
CA SER A 65 9.10 1.95 0.11
C SER A 65 8.43 3.22 0.65
N SER A 66 9.19 4.29 0.88
CA SER A 66 8.66 5.60 1.23
C SER A 66 7.75 6.16 0.13
N LEU A 67 8.09 5.93 -1.14
CA LEU A 67 7.25 6.33 -2.28
C LEU A 67 5.98 5.50 -2.36
N SER A 68 6.09 4.19 -2.10
CA SER A 68 4.92 3.29 -2.00
C SER A 68 3.98 3.72 -0.89
N SER A 69 4.51 4.14 0.25
CA SER A 69 3.70 4.68 1.35
C SER A 69 2.94 5.94 0.93
N ALA A 70 3.56 6.83 0.17
CA ALA A 70 2.90 8.02 -0.36
C ALA A 70 1.78 7.67 -1.35
N VAL A 71 1.99 6.66 -2.22
CA VAL A 71 0.96 6.16 -3.14
C VAL A 71 -0.24 5.58 -2.37
N VAL A 72 0.02 4.76 -1.35
CA VAL A 72 -1.03 4.21 -0.48
C VAL A 72 -1.77 5.31 0.29
N ALA A 73 -1.06 6.34 0.76
CA ALA A 73 -1.68 7.48 1.43
C ALA A 73 -2.65 8.24 0.50
N GLY A 74 -2.26 8.44 -0.76
CA GLY A 74 -3.15 9.03 -1.77
C GLY A 74 -4.38 8.17 -2.05
N ALA A 75 -4.20 6.86 -2.18
CA ALA A 75 -5.31 5.92 -2.33
C ALA A 75 -6.25 5.93 -1.12
N ALA A 76 -5.70 5.95 0.08
CA ALA A 76 -6.48 6.04 1.32
C ALA A 76 -7.30 7.33 1.40
N ALA A 77 -6.74 8.46 0.98
CA ALA A 77 -7.44 9.74 0.94
C ALA A 77 -8.65 9.70 0.00
N LEU A 78 -8.53 9.06 -1.17
CA LEU A 78 -9.63 8.90 -2.12
C LEU A 78 -10.74 7.98 -1.55
N VAL A 79 -10.38 6.92 -0.85
CA VAL A 79 -11.37 6.06 -0.16
C VAL A 79 -12.05 6.82 0.96
N GLN A 80 -11.33 7.64 1.72
CA GLN A 80 -11.91 8.49 2.77
C GLN A 80 -12.84 9.56 2.20
N GLU A 81 -12.49 10.17 1.06
CA GLU A 81 -13.37 11.11 0.38
C GLU A 81 -14.71 10.44 0.02
N TRP A 82 -14.65 9.26 -0.60
CA TRP A 82 -15.84 8.50 -0.95
C TRP A 82 -16.66 8.10 0.30
N ALA A 83 -15.99 7.61 1.34
CA ALA A 83 -16.65 7.11 2.54
C ALA A 83 -17.25 8.25 3.39
N ILE A 84 -16.44 9.22 3.75
CA ILE A 84 -16.79 10.25 4.75
C ILE A 84 -17.38 11.48 4.09
N VAL A 85 -16.69 12.06 3.10
CA VAL A 85 -17.12 13.34 2.50
C VAL A 85 -18.39 13.16 1.67
N ARG A 86 -18.48 12.08 0.90
CA ARG A 86 -19.70 11.74 0.14
C ARG A 86 -20.77 11.02 0.96
N GLY A 87 -20.47 10.69 2.23
CA GLY A 87 -21.43 10.16 3.18
C GLY A 87 -21.82 8.68 2.99
N ASN A 88 -21.07 7.91 2.20
CA ASN A 88 -21.34 6.47 2.01
C ASN A 88 -21.10 5.66 3.30
N ILE A 89 -20.05 6.00 4.04
CA ILE A 89 -19.75 5.44 5.36
C ILE A 89 -19.24 6.59 6.26
N PRO A 90 -20.12 7.41 6.83
CA PRO A 90 -19.73 8.63 7.56
C PRO A 90 -18.80 8.41 8.74
N TYR A 91 -18.83 7.22 9.33
CA TYR A 91 -18.02 6.84 10.49
C TYR A 91 -16.86 5.90 10.14
N ALA A 92 -16.42 5.90 8.86
CA ALA A 92 -15.30 5.07 8.45
C ALA A 92 -14.04 5.39 9.25
N SER A 93 -13.45 4.35 9.83
CA SER A 93 -12.16 4.43 10.54
C SER A 93 -10.99 4.13 9.61
N GLY A 94 -9.77 4.34 10.08
CA GLY A 94 -8.57 3.90 9.36
C GLY A 94 -8.56 2.40 9.06
N ASN A 95 -9.11 1.57 9.96
CA ASN A 95 -9.26 0.14 9.73
C ASN A 95 -10.26 -0.17 8.61
N THR A 96 -11.32 0.62 8.46
CA THR A 96 -12.27 0.49 7.35
C THR A 96 -11.56 0.74 6.01
N VAL A 97 -10.78 1.80 5.93
CA VAL A 97 -9.99 2.14 4.72
C VAL A 97 -8.99 1.03 4.41
N LYS A 98 -8.23 0.59 5.41
CA LYS A 98 -7.28 -0.52 5.29
C LYS A 98 -7.95 -1.79 4.75
N PHE A 99 -9.08 -2.18 5.32
CA PHE A 99 -9.85 -3.35 4.90
C PHE A 99 -10.26 -3.27 3.42
N TYR A 100 -10.77 -2.13 2.97
CA TYR A 100 -11.18 -1.98 1.58
C TYR A 100 -10.01 -2.01 0.60
N LEU A 101 -8.89 -1.36 0.94
CA LEU A 101 -7.69 -1.42 0.10
C LEU A 101 -7.13 -2.84 0.01
N GLN A 102 -7.12 -3.58 1.11
CA GLN A 102 -6.70 -4.98 1.12
C GLN A 102 -7.65 -5.88 0.32
N LYS A 103 -8.95 -5.63 0.41
CA LYS A 103 -9.97 -6.40 -0.32
C LYS A 103 -9.89 -6.18 -1.83
N GLY A 104 -9.61 -4.95 -2.26
CA GLY A 104 -9.41 -4.59 -3.66
C GLY A 104 -8.06 -4.99 -4.24
N ALA A 105 -7.10 -5.40 -3.42
CA ALA A 105 -5.75 -5.73 -3.88
C ALA A 105 -5.72 -6.85 -4.91
N VAL A 106 -4.85 -6.73 -5.90
CA VAL A 106 -4.60 -7.76 -6.91
C VAL A 106 -3.73 -8.86 -6.33
N ARG A 107 -4.13 -10.10 -6.53
CA ARG A 107 -3.47 -11.31 -6.06
C ARG A 107 -3.20 -12.25 -7.22
N GLU A 108 -2.02 -12.86 -7.21
CA GLU A 108 -1.67 -13.91 -8.16
C GLU A 108 -2.26 -15.25 -7.69
N GLU A 109 -2.88 -16.00 -8.60
CA GLU A 109 -3.52 -17.29 -8.27
C GLU A 109 -2.56 -18.33 -7.71
N GLN A 110 -1.27 -18.21 -8.02
CA GLN A 110 -0.23 -19.18 -7.65
C GLN A 110 0.43 -18.85 -6.29
N MET A 111 0.01 -17.79 -5.61
CA MET A 111 0.55 -17.35 -4.33
C MET A 111 -0.50 -17.37 -3.25
N GLU A 112 -0.09 -17.72 -2.03
CA GLU A 112 -0.93 -17.56 -0.85
C GLU A 112 -0.84 -16.13 -0.31
N TYR A 113 -1.94 -15.60 0.19
CA TYR A 113 -2.03 -14.26 0.78
C TYR A 113 -2.75 -14.31 2.13
N PRO A 114 -2.31 -13.48 3.11
CA PRO A 114 -1.17 -12.56 3.03
C PRO A 114 0.17 -13.28 3.05
N ASN A 115 1.20 -12.67 2.45
CA ASN A 115 2.56 -13.20 2.49
C ASN A 115 3.59 -12.13 2.81
N PRO A 116 4.83 -12.52 3.24
CA PRO A 116 5.85 -11.58 3.70
C PRO A 116 6.38 -10.61 2.63
N GLY A 117 6.20 -10.92 1.36
CA GLY A 117 6.69 -10.09 0.26
C GLY A 117 5.66 -9.08 -0.23
N TRP A 118 4.41 -9.50 -0.37
CA TRP A 118 3.33 -8.76 -1.02
C TRP A 118 2.22 -8.31 -0.07
N GLY A 119 2.27 -8.73 1.20
CA GLY A 119 1.16 -8.53 2.13
C GLY A 119 -0.13 -9.14 1.62
N TYR A 120 -1.20 -8.36 1.54
CA TYR A 120 -2.49 -8.79 0.99
C TYR A 120 -2.60 -8.66 -0.54
N GLY A 121 -1.54 -8.21 -1.21
CA GLY A 121 -1.46 -8.07 -2.65
C GLY A 121 -1.07 -6.67 -3.11
N ARG A 122 -1.10 -6.46 -4.41
CA ARG A 122 -0.78 -5.17 -5.03
C ARG A 122 -1.97 -4.22 -4.92
N LEU A 123 -1.71 -2.98 -4.55
CA LEU A 123 -2.72 -1.92 -4.51
C LEU A 123 -3.36 -1.75 -5.89
N ASP A 124 -4.69 -1.83 -5.94
CA ASP A 124 -5.50 -1.49 -7.10
C ASP A 124 -6.71 -0.67 -6.65
N LEU A 125 -6.62 0.62 -6.85
CA LEU A 125 -7.66 1.56 -6.42
C LEU A 125 -8.92 1.44 -7.28
N TYR A 126 -8.78 1.18 -8.57
CA TYR A 126 -9.92 0.98 -9.46
C TYR A 126 -10.76 -0.22 -9.01
N ARG A 127 -10.12 -1.37 -8.81
CA ARG A 127 -10.78 -2.57 -8.30
C ARG A 127 -11.37 -2.37 -6.91
N THR A 128 -10.70 -1.59 -6.06
CA THR A 128 -11.24 -1.23 -4.75
C THR A 128 -12.60 -0.53 -4.90
N PHE A 129 -12.69 0.45 -5.78
CA PHE A 129 -13.96 1.16 -6.02
C PHE A 129 -15.02 0.32 -6.73
N GLU A 130 -14.64 -0.64 -7.58
CA GLU A 130 -15.60 -1.60 -8.14
C GLU A 130 -16.26 -2.47 -7.07
N ILE A 131 -15.52 -2.82 -6.02
CA ILE A 131 -16.01 -3.69 -4.95
C ILE A 131 -16.90 -2.94 -3.95
N ILE A 132 -16.60 -1.66 -3.69
CA ILE A 132 -17.29 -0.88 -2.64
C ILE A 132 -18.45 -0.03 -3.18
N ASN A 133 -18.58 0.08 -4.49
CA ASN A 133 -19.73 0.76 -5.12
C ASN A 133 -20.88 -0.28 -5.36
#